data_3ddb699e6567758094d1ad64d7bcf4bf
#
_entry.id   3ddb699e6567758094d1ad64d7bcf4bf
#
_cell.length_a   1.000
_cell.length_b   1.000
_cell.length_c   1.000
_cell.angle_alpha   90.00
_cell.angle_beta   90.00
_cell.angle_gamma   90.00
#
_symmetry.space_group_name_H-M   'P 1'
#
loop_
_entity.id
_entity.type
_entity.pdbx_description
1 polymer ?
#
loop_
_entity_poly.entity_id
_entity_poly.type
_entity_poly.pdbx_seq_one_letter_code
_entity_poly.pdbx_strand_id
1 'polypeptide(L)'
;QDMDLGKLTALQLAEKIKQHQISVLDGVKYVFDQIEAKEDKVHAYLDTYKKEAYARAKEVQKGIEDGTYTGPLAGVPIAIKDNICIKGKTTTCASKILENFVPQYNAEVIDRLEQAGLVIIGKTNMDEFAMGSTTETSAYGVTRNPWNLEHVPGGSSGGSCAAVAAGETYLALGSDTGGSIRQPSSYCGVTGIKPTYGTVSRYGLVAYASSLDQIGPVGKDVADCAALLEIIAGHDAKDSTSMKREDLDFSASMTDKIVGMKFGVPKEYLSEGLNPEVKEAFMNTLKSLTEMGAVVEFFSMKTTEYMIPAYYIIASAEASSNLERFDGVKYGFRAKEYEGLHDMYKKTRTEGFGEEVKRRIMLGSFVLSSGYYDAYYLKALRTKALIKKEFDQAFSKYDVLLAPASPFTAPKLGESLKDPLAMYLGDIYTVAVNLCGLPGITVPCGKDAAGLPIGIQMIGDCFKENNLFRAAHAYEKKRGDFGTAMEGGEKA
;
A
#
# COMPACT_ATOMS: atom_id res chain seq x y z
N GLN A 1 -28.15 -16.85 -16.58
CA GLN A 1 -27.22 -15.74 -16.88
C GLN A 1 -25.89 -16.07 -16.24
N ASP A 2 -24.85 -16.23 -17.03
CA ASP A 2 -23.49 -16.43 -16.52
C ASP A 2 -23.11 -15.22 -15.66
N MET A 3 -22.76 -15.48 -14.41
CA MET A 3 -22.36 -14.46 -13.44
C MET A 3 -20.99 -13.93 -13.83
N ASP A 4 -20.88 -12.64 -14.06
CA ASP A 4 -19.58 -11.99 -14.33
C ASP A 4 -18.81 -11.79 -13.02
N LEU A 5 -17.91 -12.74 -12.72
CA LEU A 5 -17.12 -12.72 -11.50
C LEU A 5 -16.18 -11.49 -11.42
N GLY A 6 -15.81 -10.92 -12.56
CA GLY A 6 -14.95 -9.72 -12.62
C GLY A 6 -15.60 -8.46 -12.08
N LYS A 7 -16.92 -8.40 -12.08
CA LYS A 7 -17.69 -7.25 -11.56
C LYS A 7 -17.96 -7.31 -10.06
N LEU A 8 -17.71 -8.46 -9.43
CA LEU A 8 -17.94 -8.61 -8.00
C LEU A 8 -16.83 -7.95 -7.19
N THR A 9 -17.19 -7.30 -6.08
CA THR A 9 -16.27 -6.96 -5.01
C THR A 9 -15.90 -8.21 -4.21
N ALA A 10 -14.91 -8.12 -3.34
CA ALA A 10 -14.52 -9.23 -2.46
C ALA A 10 -15.68 -9.67 -1.54
N LEU A 11 -16.39 -8.71 -0.95
CA LEU A 11 -17.55 -8.98 -0.10
C LEU A 11 -18.69 -9.62 -0.89
N GLN A 12 -18.95 -9.16 -2.12
CA GLN A 12 -19.96 -9.75 -2.99
C GLN A 12 -19.60 -11.19 -3.39
N LEU A 13 -18.33 -11.44 -3.71
CA LEU A 13 -17.85 -12.79 -4.00
C LEU A 13 -18.09 -13.72 -2.80
N ALA A 14 -17.68 -13.30 -1.60
CA ALA A 14 -17.87 -14.08 -0.38
C ALA A 14 -19.35 -14.37 -0.10
N GLU A 15 -20.24 -13.40 -0.32
CA GLU A 15 -21.67 -13.58 -0.15
C GLU A 15 -22.26 -14.59 -1.14
N LYS A 16 -21.82 -14.55 -2.42
CA LYS A 16 -22.23 -15.55 -3.44
C LYS A 16 -21.77 -16.96 -3.07
N ILE A 17 -20.59 -17.09 -2.48
CA ILE A 17 -20.06 -18.36 -1.99
C ILE A 17 -20.92 -18.87 -0.83
N LYS A 18 -21.27 -18.03 0.14
CA LYS A 18 -22.15 -18.39 1.27
C LYS A 18 -23.54 -18.82 0.82
N GLN A 19 -24.07 -18.19 -0.22
CA GLN A 19 -25.36 -18.51 -0.81
C GLN A 19 -25.32 -19.74 -1.73
N HIS A 20 -24.18 -20.42 -1.85
CA HIS A 20 -23.97 -21.57 -2.73
C HIS A 20 -24.24 -21.30 -4.22
N GLN A 21 -24.13 -20.05 -4.65
CA GLN A 21 -24.27 -19.65 -6.06
C GLN A 21 -23.00 -19.91 -6.87
N ILE A 22 -21.84 -19.87 -6.20
CA ILE A 22 -20.53 -20.22 -6.74
C ILE A 22 -19.72 -20.90 -5.64
N SER A 23 -18.69 -21.67 -6.05
CA SER A 23 -17.75 -22.28 -5.11
C SER A 23 -16.52 -21.38 -4.88
N VAL A 24 -15.78 -21.65 -3.79
CA VAL A 24 -14.48 -21.02 -3.55
C VAL A 24 -13.55 -21.30 -4.73
N LEU A 25 -13.55 -22.55 -5.24
CA LEU A 25 -12.71 -22.93 -6.37
C LEU A 25 -13.04 -22.16 -7.65
N ASP A 26 -14.32 -21.83 -7.89
CA ASP A 26 -14.70 -20.99 -9.05
C ASP A 26 -14.06 -19.61 -9.00
N GLY A 27 -14.07 -18.97 -7.84
CA GLY A 27 -13.41 -17.66 -7.63
C GLY A 27 -11.89 -17.73 -7.81
N VAL A 28 -11.25 -18.77 -7.30
CA VAL A 28 -9.81 -19.00 -7.43
C VAL A 28 -9.43 -19.30 -8.89
N LYS A 29 -10.18 -20.14 -9.57
CA LYS A 29 -9.98 -20.40 -11.00
C LYS A 29 -10.12 -19.16 -11.85
N TYR A 30 -11.14 -18.34 -11.58
CA TYR A 30 -11.33 -17.07 -12.26
C TYR A 30 -10.07 -16.18 -12.14
N VAL A 31 -9.52 -16.04 -10.93
CA VAL A 31 -8.31 -15.25 -10.69
C VAL A 31 -7.12 -15.80 -11.50
N PHE A 32 -6.90 -17.12 -11.51
CA PHE A 32 -5.81 -17.71 -12.29
C PHE A 32 -6.03 -17.60 -13.80
N ASP A 33 -7.26 -17.65 -14.28
CA ASP A 33 -7.57 -17.38 -15.69
C ASP A 33 -7.22 -15.93 -16.06
N GLN A 34 -7.49 -14.96 -15.19
CA GLN A 34 -7.08 -13.57 -15.39
C GLN A 34 -5.54 -13.41 -15.38
N ILE A 35 -4.85 -14.08 -14.47
CA ILE A 35 -3.39 -14.10 -14.41
C ILE A 35 -2.82 -14.66 -15.73
N GLU A 36 -3.33 -15.78 -16.20
CA GLU A 36 -2.89 -16.38 -17.46
C GLU A 36 -3.11 -15.46 -18.66
N ALA A 37 -4.20 -14.71 -18.67
CA ALA A 37 -4.55 -13.81 -19.77
C ALA A 37 -3.77 -12.48 -19.76
N LYS A 38 -3.31 -12.00 -18.62
CA LYS A 38 -2.82 -10.61 -18.46
C LYS A 38 -1.41 -10.47 -17.91
N GLU A 39 -0.89 -11.45 -17.16
CA GLU A 39 0.35 -11.29 -16.39
C GLU A 39 1.61 -11.10 -17.26
N ASP A 40 1.65 -11.64 -18.44
CA ASP A 40 2.74 -11.39 -19.40
C ASP A 40 2.85 -9.90 -19.80
N LYS A 41 1.76 -9.14 -19.69
CA LYS A 41 1.72 -7.70 -19.96
C LYS A 41 1.86 -6.85 -18.69
N VAL A 42 1.21 -7.24 -17.60
CA VAL A 42 1.15 -6.46 -16.36
C VAL A 42 2.36 -6.72 -15.45
N HIS A 43 2.77 -7.96 -15.30
CA HIS A 43 3.84 -8.38 -14.40
C HIS A 43 3.62 -7.88 -12.96
N ALA A 44 2.45 -8.18 -12.40
CA ALA A 44 2.11 -7.83 -11.03
C ALA A 44 2.70 -8.80 -10.00
N TYR A 45 2.90 -10.06 -10.38
CA TYR A 45 3.38 -11.13 -9.50
C TYR A 45 4.84 -11.48 -9.73
N LEU A 46 5.53 -11.81 -8.65
CA LEU A 46 6.85 -12.46 -8.68
C LEU A 46 6.73 -13.97 -8.58
N ASP A 47 5.70 -14.48 -7.91
CA ASP A 47 5.41 -15.90 -7.76
C ASP A 47 3.91 -16.11 -7.56
N THR A 48 3.39 -17.25 -8.06
CA THR A 48 1.98 -17.62 -7.89
C THR A 48 1.88 -19.08 -7.44
N TYR A 49 0.82 -19.42 -6.69
CA TYR A 49 0.67 -20.71 -6.02
C TYR A 49 -0.59 -21.45 -6.48
N LYS A 50 -0.72 -21.70 -7.79
CA LYS A 50 -1.93 -22.28 -8.39
C LYS A 50 -2.35 -23.60 -7.74
N LYS A 51 -1.40 -24.52 -7.59
CA LYS A 51 -1.66 -25.84 -7.02
C LYS A 51 -2.12 -25.75 -5.57
N GLU A 52 -1.40 -24.99 -4.76
CA GLU A 52 -1.71 -24.79 -3.34
C GLU A 52 -3.01 -24.02 -3.15
N ALA A 53 -3.26 -23.01 -3.99
CA ALA A 53 -4.50 -22.23 -3.96
C ALA A 53 -5.74 -23.09 -4.29
N TYR A 54 -5.63 -24.01 -5.27
CA TYR A 54 -6.70 -24.94 -5.59
C TYR A 54 -6.98 -25.92 -4.46
N ALA A 55 -5.94 -26.45 -3.83
CA ALA A 55 -6.08 -27.33 -2.66
C ALA A 55 -6.71 -26.57 -1.47
N ARG A 56 -6.24 -25.36 -1.20
CA ARG A 56 -6.76 -24.48 -0.15
C ARG A 56 -8.23 -24.10 -0.41
N ALA A 57 -8.60 -23.85 -1.66
CA ALA A 57 -9.99 -23.55 -2.03
C ALA A 57 -10.95 -24.66 -1.63
N LYS A 58 -10.57 -25.91 -1.84
CA LYS A 58 -11.37 -27.08 -1.44
C LYS A 58 -11.48 -27.21 0.09
N GLU A 59 -10.39 -26.97 0.79
CA GLU A 59 -10.35 -26.99 2.26
C GLU A 59 -11.25 -25.88 2.83
N VAL A 60 -11.14 -24.66 2.31
CA VAL A 60 -11.95 -23.52 2.75
C VAL A 60 -13.41 -23.73 2.43
N GLN A 61 -13.75 -24.30 1.27
CA GLN A 61 -15.14 -24.64 0.93
C GLN A 61 -15.77 -25.54 2.00
N LYS A 62 -15.07 -26.57 2.41
CA LYS A 62 -15.46 -27.45 3.50
C LYS A 62 -15.64 -26.70 4.82
N GLY A 63 -14.71 -25.82 5.16
CA GLY A 63 -14.76 -25.00 6.37
C GLY A 63 -15.92 -24.01 6.38
N ILE A 64 -16.34 -23.50 5.24
CA ILE A 64 -17.52 -22.67 5.10
C ILE A 64 -18.80 -23.51 5.33
N GLU A 65 -18.87 -24.70 4.75
CA GLU A 65 -20.01 -25.61 4.89
C GLU A 65 -20.19 -26.14 6.32
N ASP A 66 -19.11 -26.41 7.05
CA ASP A 66 -19.15 -26.93 8.42
C ASP A 66 -19.16 -25.83 9.50
N GLY A 67 -19.12 -24.55 9.12
CA GLY A 67 -19.16 -23.42 10.03
C GLY A 67 -17.81 -23.04 10.66
N THR A 68 -16.69 -23.58 10.18
CA THR A 68 -15.34 -23.19 10.61
C THR A 68 -15.01 -21.76 10.18
N TYR A 69 -15.33 -21.39 8.94
CA TYR A 69 -15.11 -20.07 8.38
C TYR A 69 -16.45 -19.35 8.17
N THR A 70 -16.76 -18.38 9.04
CA THR A 70 -18.05 -17.66 9.05
C THR A 70 -17.90 -16.18 8.73
N GLY A 71 -16.68 -15.66 8.61
CA GLY A 71 -16.39 -14.25 8.38
C GLY A 71 -16.83 -13.75 6.99
N PRO A 72 -16.88 -12.43 6.81
CA PRO A 72 -17.42 -11.82 5.59
C PRO A 72 -16.54 -11.98 4.35
N LEU A 73 -15.26 -12.37 4.52
CA LEU A 73 -14.31 -12.57 3.42
C LEU A 73 -13.87 -14.03 3.25
N ALA A 74 -14.54 -14.98 3.91
CA ALA A 74 -14.20 -16.39 3.77
C ALA A 74 -14.30 -16.84 2.31
N GLY A 75 -13.24 -17.47 1.81
CA GLY A 75 -13.13 -17.97 0.44
C GLY A 75 -12.57 -16.98 -0.59
N VAL A 76 -12.28 -15.75 -0.19
CA VAL A 76 -11.81 -14.71 -1.12
C VAL A 76 -10.31 -14.86 -1.44
N PRO A 77 -9.93 -14.79 -2.73
CA PRO A 77 -8.53 -14.74 -3.14
C PRO A 77 -7.83 -13.45 -2.73
N ILE A 78 -6.58 -13.55 -2.28
CA ILE A 78 -5.76 -12.42 -1.87
C ILE A 78 -4.31 -12.56 -2.34
N ALA A 79 -3.71 -11.46 -2.79
CA ALA A 79 -2.30 -11.37 -3.15
C ALA A 79 -1.50 -10.65 -2.04
N ILE A 80 -0.23 -11.01 -1.89
CA ILE A 80 0.62 -10.58 -0.78
C ILE A 80 1.89 -9.91 -1.33
N LYS A 81 2.16 -8.69 -0.89
CA LYS A 81 3.41 -7.97 -1.23
C LYS A 81 4.64 -8.77 -0.79
N ASP A 82 5.66 -8.82 -1.62
CA ASP A 82 6.81 -9.71 -1.43
C ASP A 82 7.81 -9.30 -0.34
N ASN A 83 7.43 -8.40 0.54
CA ASN A 83 8.12 -8.11 1.80
C ASN A 83 7.40 -8.68 3.04
N ILE A 84 6.30 -9.40 2.84
CA ILE A 84 5.54 -10.05 3.89
C ILE A 84 5.85 -11.56 3.85
N CYS A 85 6.42 -12.09 4.93
CA CYS A 85 6.88 -13.47 5.01
C CYS A 85 5.73 -14.47 5.02
N ILE A 86 5.84 -15.47 4.16
CA ILE A 86 4.99 -16.68 4.16
C ILE A 86 5.92 -17.88 4.35
N LYS A 87 5.66 -18.68 5.36
CA LYS A 87 6.47 -19.89 5.67
C LYS A 87 6.55 -20.80 4.45
N GLY A 88 7.78 -21.19 4.11
CA GLY A 88 8.04 -22.10 3.00
C GLY A 88 7.94 -21.47 1.61
N LYS A 89 7.68 -20.16 1.50
CA LYS A 89 7.60 -19.42 0.24
C LYS A 89 8.70 -18.38 0.14
N THR A 90 9.36 -18.32 -1.01
CA THR A 90 10.42 -17.33 -1.26
C THR A 90 9.91 -15.91 -0.99
N THR A 91 10.67 -15.14 -0.25
CA THR A 91 10.39 -13.74 0.06
C THR A 91 11.62 -12.91 -0.25
N THR A 92 11.54 -12.07 -1.29
CA THR A 92 12.72 -11.40 -1.88
C THR A 92 12.78 -9.92 -1.62
N CYS A 93 11.68 -9.27 -1.23
CA CYS A 93 11.55 -7.81 -1.23
C CYS A 93 11.93 -7.17 -2.58
N ALA A 94 11.74 -7.91 -3.68
CA ALA A 94 12.15 -7.53 -5.03
C ALA A 94 13.65 -7.22 -5.14
N SER A 95 14.49 -7.83 -4.28
CA SER A 95 15.93 -7.65 -4.22
C SER A 95 16.68 -8.94 -4.51
N LYS A 96 17.78 -8.84 -5.23
CA LYS A 96 18.72 -9.94 -5.42
C LYS A 96 19.32 -10.42 -4.10
N ILE A 97 19.45 -9.54 -3.11
CA ILE A 97 20.04 -9.87 -1.80
C ILE A 97 19.25 -10.99 -1.07
N LEU A 98 17.95 -11.11 -1.34
CA LEU A 98 17.07 -12.12 -0.76
C LEU A 98 16.53 -13.14 -1.80
N GLU A 99 17.16 -13.27 -2.97
CA GLU A 99 16.65 -14.08 -4.08
C GLU A 99 16.34 -15.54 -3.71
N ASN A 100 17.03 -16.08 -2.72
CA ASN A 100 16.89 -17.47 -2.26
C ASN A 100 16.39 -17.58 -0.81
N PHE A 101 15.88 -16.49 -0.24
CA PHE A 101 15.40 -16.50 1.13
C PHE A 101 14.01 -17.12 1.23
N VAL A 102 13.91 -18.18 2.05
CA VAL A 102 12.65 -18.87 2.34
C VAL A 102 12.39 -18.79 3.84
N PRO A 103 11.40 -18.00 4.28
CA PRO A 103 11.07 -17.86 5.69
C PRO A 103 10.65 -19.18 6.34
N GLN A 104 11.00 -19.36 7.61
CA GLN A 104 10.60 -20.51 8.44
C GLN A 104 9.35 -20.19 9.28
N TYR A 105 8.76 -19.01 9.10
CA TYR A 105 7.59 -18.53 9.84
C TYR A 105 6.71 -17.66 8.95
N ASN A 106 5.45 -17.55 9.32
CA ASN A 106 4.52 -16.61 8.71
C ASN A 106 4.58 -15.24 9.40
N ALA A 107 4.35 -14.19 8.64
CA ALA A 107 3.93 -12.91 9.22
C ALA A 107 2.60 -13.10 9.96
N GLU A 108 2.37 -12.31 11.01
CA GLU A 108 1.11 -12.38 11.77
C GLU A 108 -0.12 -12.18 10.88
N VAL A 109 -0.04 -11.25 9.94
CA VAL A 109 -1.15 -11.03 9.00
C VAL A 109 -1.48 -12.27 8.17
N ILE A 110 -0.50 -13.09 7.84
CA ILE A 110 -0.71 -14.33 7.08
C ILE A 110 -1.49 -15.35 7.91
N ASP A 111 -1.13 -15.53 9.18
CA ASP A 111 -1.86 -16.41 10.08
C ASP A 111 -3.32 -15.95 10.24
N ARG A 112 -3.55 -14.65 10.36
CA ARG A 112 -4.90 -14.07 10.46
C ARG A 112 -5.72 -14.26 9.19
N LEU A 113 -5.12 -14.12 8.02
CA LEU A 113 -5.78 -14.39 6.73
C LEU A 113 -6.18 -15.87 6.61
N GLU A 114 -5.30 -16.77 6.98
CA GLU A 114 -5.56 -18.21 6.94
C GLU A 114 -6.67 -18.61 7.91
N GLN A 115 -6.67 -18.07 9.12
CA GLN A 115 -7.71 -18.28 10.12
C GLN A 115 -9.08 -17.75 9.68
N ALA A 116 -9.10 -16.72 8.85
CA ALA A 116 -10.32 -16.16 8.28
C ALA A 116 -10.79 -16.87 7.01
N GLY A 117 -10.06 -17.85 6.51
CA GLY A 117 -10.43 -18.63 5.33
C GLY A 117 -10.18 -17.95 4.00
N LEU A 118 -9.27 -16.98 3.92
CA LEU A 118 -8.85 -16.44 2.63
C LEU A 118 -7.89 -17.40 1.93
N VAL A 119 -7.79 -17.24 0.61
CA VAL A 119 -6.94 -18.07 -0.26
C VAL A 119 -5.84 -17.21 -0.84
N ILE A 120 -4.59 -17.48 -0.45
CA ILE A 120 -3.42 -16.75 -0.94
C ILE A 120 -3.07 -17.21 -2.34
N ILE A 121 -2.98 -16.26 -3.27
CA ILE A 121 -2.74 -16.50 -4.71
C ILE A 121 -1.25 -16.47 -5.04
N GLY A 122 -0.50 -15.55 -4.47
CA GLY A 122 0.91 -15.37 -4.78
C GLY A 122 1.51 -14.13 -4.12
N LYS A 123 2.75 -13.85 -4.52
CA LYS A 123 3.55 -12.71 -4.05
C LYS A 123 3.66 -11.67 -5.15
N THR A 124 3.37 -10.41 -4.81
CA THR A 124 3.36 -9.31 -5.76
C THR A 124 4.68 -8.55 -5.80
N ASN A 125 4.99 -8.02 -6.97
CA ASN A 125 6.15 -7.19 -7.23
C ASN A 125 6.07 -5.85 -6.46
N MET A 126 7.23 -5.27 -6.24
CA MET A 126 7.38 -4.06 -5.42
C MET A 126 8.69 -3.35 -5.79
N ASP A 127 8.84 -2.11 -5.37
CA ASP A 127 10.17 -1.50 -5.33
C ASP A 127 11.06 -2.23 -4.34
N GLU A 128 12.33 -2.35 -4.64
CA GLU A 128 13.31 -3.06 -3.83
C GLU A 128 13.32 -2.56 -2.38
N PHE A 129 13.09 -3.44 -1.42
CA PHE A 129 12.95 -3.15 0.01
C PHE A 129 11.97 -2.02 0.34
N ALA A 130 10.93 -1.88 -0.47
CA ALA A 130 9.92 -0.84 -0.36
C ALA A 130 10.46 0.60 -0.57
N MET A 131 11.62 0.73 -1.19
CA MET A 131 12.31 2.01 -1.44
C MET A 131 12.12 2.45 -2.88
N GLY A 132 11.04 3.16 -3.13
CA GLY A 132 10.69 3.69 -4.44
C GLY A 132 9.20 3.98 -4.54
N SER A 133 8.80 4.56 -5.65
CA SER A 133 7.42 4.99 -5.89
C SER A 133 6.87 4.62 -7.26
N THR A 134 7.54 3.70 -7.97
CA THR A 134 7.16 3.32 -9.34
C THR A 134 7.18 1.81 -9.61
N THR A 135 7.71 1.01 -8.69
CA THR A 135 7.96 -0.43 -8.85
C THR A 135 9.00 -0.77 -9.94
N GLU A 136 9.72 0.25 -10.43
CA GLU A 136 10.78 0.08 -11.42
C GLU A 136 12.13 -0.32 -10.80
N THR A 137 12.29 -0.21 -9.48
CA THR A 137 13.53 -0.57 -8.79
C THR A 137 13.62 -2.06 -8.45
N SER A 138 12.61 -2.85 -8.79
CA SER A 138 12.61 -4.30 -8.62
C SER A 138 13.77 -4.96 -9.39
N ALA A 139 14.47 -5.88 -8.74
CA ALA A 139 15.49 -6.71 -9.39
C ALA A 139 14.91 -7.71 -10.40
N TYR A 140 13.59 -7.90 -10.42
CA TYR A 140 12.88 -8.91 -11.20
C TYR A 140 12.05 -8.34 -12.34
N GLY A 141 12.30 -7.10 -12.71
CA GLY A 141 11.58 -6.43 -13.79
C GLY A 141 10.49 -5.47 -13.32
N VAL A 142 9.94 -4.72 -14.28
CA VAL A 142 8.94 -3.69 -13.99
C VAL A 142 7.53 -4.27 -13.99
N THR A 143 6.66 -3.67 -13.18
CA THR A 143 5.21 -3.85 -13.27
C THR A 143 4.64 -2.69 -14.06
N ARG A 144 3.64 -2.97 -14.89
CA ARG A 144 2.98 -1.98 -15.74
C ARG A 144 1.59 -1.64 -15.21
N ASN A 145 1.17 -0.40 -15.42
CA ASN A 145 -0.14 0.05 -15.00
C ASN A 145 -1.24 -0.58 -15.89
N PRO A 146 -2.23 -1.27 -15.31
CA PRO A 146 -3.30 -1.89 -16.09
C PRO A 146 -4.18 -0.91 -16.87
N TRP A 147 -4.23 0.37 -16.48
CA TRP A 147 -4.95 1.40 -17.21
C TRP A 147 -4.22 1.88 -18.47
N ASN A 148 -2.89 1.81 -18.48
CA ASN A 148 -2.04 2.08 -19.63
C ASN A 148 -0.68 1.42 -19.40
N LEU A 149 -0.37 0.40 -20.20
CA LEU A 149 0.81 -0.45 -20.05
C LEU A 149 2.15 0.27 -20.29
N GLU A 150 2.13 1.50 -20.83
CA GLU A 150 3.33 2.34 -20.97
C GLU A 150 3.65 3.15 -19.71
N HIS A 151 2.79 3.09 -18.69
CA HIS A 151 2.89 3.85 -17.47
C HIS A 151 3.18 2.95 -16.26
N VAL A 152 3.72 3.57 -15.20
CA VAL A 152 4.01 2.88 -13.94
C VAL A 152 2.75 2.66 -13.10
N PRO A 153 2.70 1.60 -12.27
CA PRO A 153 1.58 1.38 -11.35
C PRO A 153 1.67 2.22 -10.07
N GLY A 154 2.78 2.95 -9.90
CA GLY A 154 3.19 3.50 -8.63
C GLY A 154 3.97 2.50 -7.78
N GLY A 155 4.24 2.84 -6.57
CA GLY A 155 5.01 2.01 -5.63
C GLY A 155 5.07 2.63 -4.21
N SER A 156 5.67 1.83 -3.35
CA SER A 156 6.34 0.53 -3.56
C SER A 156 5.41 -0.67 -3.71
N SER A 157 4.13 -0.59 -3.38
CA SER A 157 3.14 -1.68 -3.52
C SER A 157 2.49 -1.72 -4.91
N GLY A 158 3.27 -1.45 -5.98
CA GLY A 158 2.76 -1.38 -7.34
C GLY A 158 2.19 -2.69 -7.86
N GLY A 159 2.82 -3.81 -7.53
CA GLY A 159 2.31 -5.13 -7.90
C GLY A 159 0.98 -5.46 -7.25
N SER A 160 0.82 -5.16 -5.97
CA SER A 160 -0.44 -5.36 -5.23
C SER A 160 -1.59 -4.54 -5.83
N CYS A 161 -1.35 -3.26 -6.10
CA CYS A 161 -2.37 -2.39 -6.69
C CYS A 161 -2.68 -2.75 -8.15
N ALA A 162 -1.67 -3.09 -8.94
CA ALA A 162 -1.86 -3.54 -10.31
C ALA A 162 -2.64 -4.85 -10.40
N ALA A 163 -2.37 -5.81 -9.51
CA ALA A 163 -3.09 -7.08 -9.47
C ALA A 163 -4.59 -6.88 -9.21
N VAL A 164 -4.94 -6.02 -8.24
CA VAL A 164 -6.34 -5.67 -7.96
C VAL A 164 -6.97 -4.96 -9.16
N ALA A 165 -6.30 -3.96 -9.73
CA ALA A 165 -6.80 -3.19 -10.87
C ALA A 165 -7.04 -4.06 -12.12
N ALA A 166 -6.17 -5.03 -12.37
CA ALA A 166 -6.27 -5.94 -13.52
C ALA A 166 -7.27 -7.09 -13.30
N GLY A 167 -7.83 -7.25 -12.11
CA GLY A 167 -8.68 -8.40 -11.78
C GLY A 167 -7.91 -9.71 -11.56
N GLU A 168 -6.62 -9.64 -11.35
CA GLU A 168 -5.76 -10.78 -11.05
C GLU A 168 -5.77 -11.19 -9.57
N THR A 169 -6.57 -10.53 -8.80
CA THR A 169 -6.99 -10.86 -7.43
C THR A 169 -8.17 -9.97 -7.03
N TYR A 170 -8.89 -10.34 -5.98
CA TYR A 170 -9.95 -9.49 -5.39
C TYR A 170 -9.41 -8.54 -4.33
N LEU A 171 -8.42 -8.97 -3.57
CA LEU A 171 -7.79 -8.23 -2.49
C LEU A 171 -6.29 -8.37 -2.56
N ALA A 172 -5.58 -7.41 -2.00
CA ALA A 172 -4.14 -7.53 -1.79
C ALA A 172 -3.73 -6.89 -0.46
N LEU A 173 -2.60 -7.32 0.08
CA LEU A 173 -1.88 -6.60 1.12
C LEU A 173 -0.71 -5.84 0.50
N GLY A 174 -0.60 -4.58 0.88
CA GLY A 174 0.56 -3.75 0.63
C GLY A 174 1.27 -3.38 1.92
N SER A 175 2.33 -2.60 1.81
CA SER A 175 2.99 -1.94 2.94
C SER A 175 3.21 -0.47 2.60
N ASP A 176 3.21 0.37 3.62
CA ASP A 176 3.26 1.83 3.45
C ASP A 176 4.20 2.44 4.51
N THR A 177 5.27 3.03 4.04
CA THR A 177 6.28 3.70 4.87
C THR A 177 6.25 5.21 4.65
N GLY A 178 5.95 5.64 3.42
CA GLY A 178 5.86 7.05 3.05
C GLY A 178 4.77 7.35 2.01
N GLY A 179 3.83 6.41 1.79
CA GLY A 179 2.77 6.51 0.80
C GLY A 179 2.63 5.27 -0.08
N SER A 180 3.35 4.21 0.22
CA SER A 180 3.51 3.04 -0.66
C SER A 180 2.28 2.13 -0.82
N ILE A 181 1.18 2.40 -0.14
CA ILE A 181 -0.16 1.86 -0.44
C ILE A 181 -0.99 2.94 -1.14
N ARG A 182 -0.99 4.14 -0.59
CA ARG A 182 -1.90 5.23 -0.98
C ARG A 182 -1.60 5.80 -2.36
N GLN A 183 -0.34 5.99 -2.69
CA GLN A 183 0.06 6.50 -4.01
C GLN A 183 -0.19 5.48 -5.13
N PRO A 184 0.25 4.20 -5.04
CA PRO A 184 -0.04 3.25 -6.11
C PRO A 184 -1.54 2.94 -6.23
N SER A 185 -2.31 3.03 -5.15
CA SER A 185 -3.78 2.95 -5.21
C SER A 185 -4.37 4.05 -6.08
N SER A 186 -3.85 5.28 -5.98
CA SER A 186 -4.23 6.38 -6.85
C SER A 186 -3.90 6.11 -8.31
N TYR A 187 -2.68 5.69 -8.59
CA TYR A 187 -2.23 5.44 -9.97
C TYR A 187 -2.94 4.26 -10.64
N CYS A 188 -3.32 3.26 -9.87
CA CYS A 188 -4.03 2.08 -10.37
C CYS A 188 -5.56 2.18 -10.28
N GLY A 189 -6.10 3.28 -9.75
CA GLY A 189 -7.55 3.46 -9.66
C GLY A 189 -8.23 2.44 -8.76
N VAL A 190 -7.62 2.11 -7.64
CA VAL A 190 -8.12 1.21 -6.60
C VAL A 190 -8.15 1.90 -5.25
N THR A 191 -8.73 1.25 -4.25
CA THR A 191 -8.78 1.76 -2.88
C THR A 191 -7.69 1.12 -2.04
N GLY A 192 -7.00 1.94 -1.25
CA GLY A 192 -5.98 1.45 -0.33
C GLY A 192 -5.93 2.29 0.94
N ILE A 193 -5.72 1.64 2.07
CA ILE A 193 -5.61 2.30 3.37
C ILE A 193 -4.32 1.92 4.08
N LYS A 194 -3.64 2.94 4.61
CA LYS A 194 -2.63 2.80 5.65
C LYS A 194 -3.30 3.11 7.01
N PRO A 195 -3.45 2.12 7.90
CA PRO A 195 -4.04 2.37 9.20
C PRO A 195 -3.10 3.15 10.11
N THR A 196 -3.59 3.56 11.28
CA THR A 196 -2.75 4.14 12.34
C THR A 196 -1.59 3.19 12.67
N TYR A 197 -0.39 3.75 12.81
CA TYR A 197 0.80 2.97 13.17
C TYR A 197 0.54 2.11 14.41
N GLY A 198 0.91 0.84 14.32
CA GLY A 198 0.70 -0.13 15.39
C GLY A 198 -0.67 -0.82 15.39
N THR A 199 -1.56 -0.49 14.47
CA THR A 199 -2.87 -1.16 14.33
C THR A 199 -2.73 -2.58 13.78
N VAL A 200 -1.80 -2.79 12.87
CA VAL A 200 -1.49 -4.08 12.26
C VAL A 200 -0.09 -4.51 12.67
N SER A 201 0.07 -5.74 13.11
CA SER A 201 1.36 -6.29 13.50
C SER A 201 2.37 -6.23 12.35
N ARG A 202 3.59 -5.80 12.67
CA ARG A 202 4.75 -5.80 11.77
C ARG A 202 5.58 -7.08 11.83
N TYR A 203 5.19 -8.04 12.67
CA TYR A 203 5.89 -9.32 12.74
C TYR A 203 5.83 -10.04 11.40
N GLY A 204 7.00 -10.35 10.85
CA GLY A 204 7.14 -10.97 9.54
C GLY A 204 7.10 -10.02 8.35
N LEU A 205 6.97 -8.72 8.57
CA LEU A 205 7.22 -7.68 7.58
C LEU A 205 8.72 -7.37 7.56
N VAL A 206 9.37 -7.52 6.42
CA VAL A 206 10.77 -7.13 6.27
C VAL A 206 10.89 -5.61 6.37
N ALA A 207 11.68 -5.14 7.32
CA ALA A 207 11.71 -3.73 7.69
C ALA A 207 12.42 -2.85 6.64
N TYR A 208 11.77 -1.75 6.29
CA TYR A 208 12.39 -0.60 5.66
C TYR A 208 12.74 0.46 6.74
N ALA A 209 11.73 1.05 7.35
CA ALA A 209 11.86 2.04 8.43
C ALA A 209 10.91 1.66 9.57
N SER A 210 11.46 1.12 10.64
CA SER A 210 10.71 0.46 11.71
C SER A 210 9.70 1.36 12.42
N SER A 211 9.95 2.68 12.50
CA SER A 211 9.03 3.63 13.11
C SER A 211 7.92 4.11 12.17
N LEU A 212 7.94 3.70 10.91
CA LEU A 212 7.03 4.21 9.87
C LEU A 212 6.26 3.11 9.16
N ASP A 213 6.83 1.91 9.01
CA ASP A 213 6.25 0.80 8.24
C ASP A 213 4.90 0.35 8.80
N GLN A 214 3.93 0.16 7.90
CA GLN A 214 2.63 -0.43 8.23
C GLN A 214 2.12 -1.28 7.07
N ILE A 215 1.52 -2.42 7.36
CA ILE A 215 0.79 -3.23 6.39
C ILE A 215 -0.64 -2.69 6.30
N GLY A 216 -1.22 -2.72 5.11
CA GLY A 216 -2.60 -2.33 4.91
C GLY A 216 -3.25 -2.94 3.70
N PRO A 217 -4.61 -2.88 3.66
CA PRO A 217 -5.42 -3.42 2.59
C PRO A 217 -5.35 -2.62 1.29
N VAL A 218 -5.48 -3.36 0.19
CA VAL A 218 -5.82 -2.84 -1.14
C VAL A 218 -7.01 -3.64 -1.67
N GLY A 219 -8.02 -2.96 -2.18
CA GLY A 219 -9.24 -3.57 -2.69
C GLY A 219 -9.91 -2.73 -3.77
N LYS A 220 -11.01 -3.25 -4.30
CA LYS A 220 -11.79 -2.57 -5.33
C LYS A 220 -12.60 -1.40 -4.77
N ASP A 221 -13.04 -1.50 -3.52
CA ASP A 221 -13.83 -0.47 -2.86
C ASP A 221 -13.51 -0.31 -1.37
N VAL A 222 -14.13 0.67 -0.76
CA VAL A 222 -13.91 1.04 0.64
C VAL A 222 -14.38 -0.07 1.59
N ALA A 223 -15.52 -0.68 1.33
CA ALA A 223 -16.07 -1.74 2.17
C ALA A 223 -15.17 -2.99 2.19
N ASP A 224 -14.59 -3.37 1.07
CA ASP A 224 -13.62 -4.47 0.98
C ASP A 224 -12.39 -4.17 1.85
N CYS A 225 -11.86 -2.96 1.78
CA CYS A 225 -10.70 -2.56 2.58
C CYS A 225 -11.02 -2.55 4.09
N ALA A 226 -12.20 -2.09 4.49
CA ALA A 226 -12.63 -2.11 5.88
C ALA A 226 -12.74 -3.55 6.43
N ALA A 227 -13.35 -4.44 5.67
CA ALA A 227 -13.49 -5.84 6.06
C ALA A 227 -12.13 -6.56 6.17
N LEU A 228 -11.20 -6.27 5.24
CA LEU A 228 -9.86 -6.84 5.29
C LEU A 228 -9.06 -6.28 6.47
N LEU A 229 -9.16 -4.99 6.76
CA LEU A 229 -8.49 -4.37 7.90
C LEU A 229 -8.96 -4.99 9.23
N GLU A 230 -10.24 -5.29 9.39
CA GLU A 230 -10.76 -6.00 10.57
C GLU A 230 -10.07 -7.34 10.81
N ILE A 231 -9.76 -8.06 9.74
CA ILE A 231 -9.10 -9.38 9.82
C ILE A 231 -7.64 -9.24 10.27
N ILE A 232 -6.90 -8.30 9.70
CA ILE A 232 -5.45 -8.19 9.90
C ILE A 232 -5.07 -7.32 11.11
N ALA A 233 -5.98 -6.48 11.60
CA ALA A 233 -5.74 -5.61 12.75
C ALA A 233 -5.82 -6.37 14.08
N GLY A 234 -5.07 -5.89 15.06
CA GLY A 234 -5.11 -6.41 16.44
C GLY A 234 -3.74 -6.51 17.07
N HIS A 235 -3.76 -6.59 18.41
CA HIS A 235 -2.53 -6.71 19.17
C HIS A 235 -1.82 -8.05 18.91
N ASP A 236 -0.50 -7.99 18.79
CA ASP A 236 0.38 -9.14 18.64
C ASP A 236 1.55 -9.02 19.64
N ALA A 237 1.68 -9.98 20.55
CA ALA A 237 2.76 -9.99 21.53
C ALA A 237 4.16 -10.15 20.89
N LYS A 238 4.24 -10.61 19.64
CA LYS A 238 5.51 -10.73 18.89
C LYS A 238 5.99 -9.39 18.30
N ASP A 239 5.15 -8.37 18.29
CA ASP A 239 5.47 -7.03 17.85
C ASP A 239 5.21 -6.02 18.99
N SER A 240 6.29 -5.51 19.57
CA SER A 240 6.19 -4.55 20.67
C SER A 240 5.58 -3.20 20.27
N THR A 241 5.51 -2.88 18.98
CA THR A 241 4.86 -1.67 18.47
C THR A 241 3.37 -1.84 18.23
N SER A 242 2.86 -3.08 18.21
CA SER A 242 1.43 -3.33 18.02
C SER A 242 0.62 -2.84 19.23
N MET A 243 -0.50 -2.22 18.96
CA MET A 243 -1.31 -1.55 19.98
C MET A 243 -2.52 -2.38 20.38
N LYS A 244 -2.91 -2.28 21.65
CA LYS A 244 -4.19 -2.81 22.11
C LYS A 244 -5.28 -1.79 21.83
N ARG A 245 -6.20 -2.16 20.94
CA ARG A 245 -7.35 -1.33 20.55
C ARG A 245 -8.63 -2.16 20.67
N GLU A 246 -9.70 -1.52 21.12
CA GLU A 246 -11.03 -2.14 21.20
C GLU A 246 -11.93 -1.71 20.03
N ASP A 247 -11.58 -0.62 19.35
CA ASP A 247 -12.34 0.03 18.27
C ASP A 247 -11.97 -0.50 16.88
N LEU A 248 -11.97 -1.80 16.68
CA LEU A 248 -11.57 -2.45 15.42
C LEU A 248 -12.75 -2.88 14.53
N ASP A 249 -13.96 -2.44 14.84
CA ASP A 249 -15.14 -2.68 14.03
C ASP A 249 -15.31 -1.60 12.94
N PHE A 250 -14.49 -1.71 11.90
CA PHE A 250 -14.41 -0.70 10.84
C PHE A 250 -15.62 -0.75 9.90
N SER A 251 -16.21 -1.91 9.68
CA SER A 251 -17.39 -2.08 8.82
C SER A 251 -18.64 -1.40 9.39
N ALA A 252 -18.74 -1.24 10.70
CA ALA A 252 -19.87 -0.57 11.35
C ALA A 252 -19.97 0.92 11.01
N SER A 253 -18.88 1.56 10.54
CA SER A 253 -18.87 2.98 10.17
C SER A 253 -19.33 3.27 8.73
N MET A 254 -19.64 2.23 7.94
CA MET A 254 -20.14 2.39 6.57
C MET A 254 -21.53 3.01 6.56
N THR A 255 -21.61 4.29 6.24
CA THR A 255 -22.85 5.08 6.16
C THR A 255 -22.75 6.05 4.99
N ASP A 256 -23.91 6.44 4.46
CA ASP A 256 -24.01 7.43 3.38
C ASP A 256 -24.08 8.86 3.92
N LYS A 257 -24.11 9.04 5.23
CA LYS A 257 -24.43 10.30 5.87
C LYS A 257 -23.17 10.96 6.43
N ILE A 258 -22.81 12.07 5.81
CA ILE A 258 -21.68 12.91 6.26
C ILE A 258 -22.11 14.37 6.52
N VAL A 259 -23.42 14.62 6.64
CA VAL A 259 -23.95 15.96 6.95
C VAL A 259 -23.31 16.50 8.23
N GLY A 260 -22.74 17.71 8.16
CA GLY A 260 -22.08 18.37 9.28
C GLY A 260 -20.66 17.87 9.57
N MET A 261 -20.17 16.85 8.88
CA MET A 261 -18.79 16.39 9.01
C MET A 261 -17.82 17.48 8.51
N LYS A 262 -16.76 17.74 9.25
CA LYS A 262 -15.83 18.83 8.97
C LYS A 262 -14.56 18.31 8.30
N PHE A 263 -14.30 18.85 7.12
CA PHE A 263 -13.11 18.54 6.32
C PHE A 263 -12.19 19.75 6.23
N GLY A 264 -10.91 19.56 6.47
CA GLY A 264 -9.89 20.59 6.30
C GLY A 264 -9.00 20.31 5.10
N VAL A 265 -8.68 21.34 4.33
CA VAL A 265 -7.76 21.27 3.18
C VAL A 265 -6.57 22.19 3.43
N PRO A 266 -5.34 21.66 3.57
CA PRO A 266 -4.15 22.48 3.65
C PRO A 266 -3.95 23.28 2.36
N LYS A 267 -3.89 24.62 2.44
CA LYS A 267 -3.70 25.50 1.27
C LYS A 267 -2.42 25.18 0.52
N GLU A 268 -1.37 24.82 1.25
CA GLU A 268 -0.04 24.54 0.72
C GLU A 268 -0.04 23.29 -0.17
N TYR A 269 -1.02 22.41 -0.02
CA TYR A 269 -1.17 21.22 -0.87
C TYR A 269 -1.72 21.54 -2.28
N LEU A 270 -2.20 22.74 -2.50
CA LEU A 270 -2.71 23.24 -3.80
C LEU A 270 -1.76 24.23 -4.48
N SER A 271 -0.49 24.28 -4.05
CA SER A 271 0.53 25.18 -4.57
C SER A 271 1.06 24.77 -5.95
N GLU A 272 2.03 25.53 -6.45
CA GLU A 272 2.71 25.26 -7.71
C GLU A 272 3.27 23.83 -7.79
N GLY A 273 3.21 23.23 -8.97
CA GLY A 273 3.66 21.84 -9.22
C GLY A 273 2.55 20.80 -9.18
N LEU A 274 1.35 21.17 -8.73
CA LEU A 274 0.17 20.32 -8.82
C LEU A 274 -0.35 20.34 -10.27
N ASN A 275 -0.48 19.13 -10.86
CA ASN A 275 -1.03 18.98 -12.21
C ASN A 275 -2.46 19.57 -12.25
N PRO A 276 -2.80 20.40 -13.27
CA PRO A 276 -4.11 21.02 -13.37
C PRO A 276 -5.29 20.06 -13.41
N GLU A 277 -5.14 18.90 -14.06
CA GLU A 277 -6.20 17.89 -14.12
C GLU A 277 -6.40 17.18 -12.79
N VAL A 278 -5.32 16.94 -12.03
CA VAL A 278 -5.39 16.44 -10.64
C VAL A 278 -6.09 17.45 -9.75
N LYS A 279 -5.73 18.71 -9.86
CA LYS A 279 -6.37 19.81 -9.11
C LYS A 279 -7.86 19.89 -9.40
N GLU A 280 -8.25 19.84 -10.66
CA GLU A 280 -9.66 19.86 -11.06
C GLU A 280 -10.46 18.70 -10.47
N ALA A 281 -9.96 17.47 -10.58
CA ALA A 281 -10.61 16.29 -9.98
C ALA A 281 -10.72 16.42 -8.47
N PHE A 282 -9.68 16.92 -7.82
CA PHE A 282 -9.68 17.19 -6.37
C PHE A 282 -10.74 18.24 -6.00
N MET A 283 -10.78 19.37 -6.68
CA MET A 283 -11.76 20.43 -6.41
C MET A 283 -13.20 19.95 -6.67
N ASN A 284 -13.43 19.13 -7.69
CA ASN A 284 -14.73 18.53 -7.95
C ASN A 284 -15.15 17.58 -6.81
N THR A 285 -14.20 16.88 -6.21
CA THR A 285 -14.47 16.04 -5.04
C THR A 285 -14.89 16.89 -3.83
N LEU A 286 -14.22 18.01 -3.59
CA LEU A 286 -14.62 18.95 -2.53
C LEU A 286 -16.05 19.47 -2.73
N LYS A 287 -16.40 19.76 -3.97
CA LYS A 287 -17.76 20.18 -4.34
C LYS A 287 -18.77 19.08 -4.03
N SER A 288 -18.49 17.83 -4.39
CA SER A 288 -19.35 16.68 -4.09
C SER A 288 -19.57 16.50 -2.59
N LEU A 289 -18.54 16.63 -1.78
CA LEU A 289 -18.65 16.53 -0.32
C LEU A 289 -19.52 17.66 0.24
N THR A 290 -19.36 18.88 -0.25
CA THR A 290 -20.18 20.03 0.13
C THR A 290 -21.66 19.84 -0.23
N GLU A 291 -21.93 19.32 -1.43
CA GLU A 291 -23.31 18.99 -1.87
C GLU A 291 -23.95 17.92 -1.00
N MET A 292 -23.15 17.03 -0.37
CA MET A 292 -23.62 16.02 0.58
C MET A 292 -23.86 16.57 2.00
N GLY A 293 -23.66 17.87 2.21
CA GLY A 293 -23.87 18.55 3.49
C GLY A 293 -22.67 18.60 4.42
N ALA A 294 -21.50 18.19 3.95
CA ALA A 294 -20.24 18.34 4.69
C ALA A 294 -19.77 19.79 4.69
N VAL A 295 -18.98 20.16 5.70
CA VAL A 295 -18.32 21.46 5.80
C VAL A 295 -16.89 21.29 5.33
N VAL A 296 -16.48 22.01 4.29
CA VAL A 296 -15.12 21.97 3.74
C VAL A 296 -14.48 23.34 3.90
N GLU A 297 -13.34 23.40 4.59
CA GLU A 297 -12.60 24.63 4.84
C GLU A 297 -11.13 24.49 4.45
N PHE A 298 -10.55 25.59 3.97
CA PHE A 298 -9.11 25.70 3.73
C PHE A 298 -8.43 26.28 4.97
N PHE A 299 -7.23 25.76 5.27
CA PHE A 299 -6.41 26.24 6.37
C PHE A 299 -4.93 26.19 6.00
N SER A 300 -4.07 26.86 6.76
CA SER A 300 -2.63 26.87 6.52
C SER A 300 -1.90 25.82 7.33
N MET A 301 -0.98 25.09 6.67
CA MET A 301 -0.09 24.12 7.29
C MET A 301 1.36 24.50 6.97
N LYS A 302 1.99 25.26 7.84
CA LYS A 302 3.27 25.93 7.61
C LYS A 302 4.47 24.96 7.55
N THR A 303 4.35 23.77 8.15
CA THR A 303 5.42 22.76 8.17
C THR A 303 5.53 21.95 6.89
N THR A 304 4.68 22.20 5.89
CA THR A 304 4.62 21.42 4.65
C THR A 304 5.98 21.34 3.93
N GLU A 305 6.74 22.41 3.89
CA GLU A 305 8.07 22.46 3.25
C GLU A 305 9.13 21.55 3.91
N TYR A 306 8.91 21.16 5.17
CA TYR A 306 9.85 20.33 5.92
C TYR A 306 9.51 18.83 5.90
N MET A 307 8.35 18.45 5.39
CA MET A 307 7.83 17.07 5.47
C MET A 307 8.69 16.08 4.70
N ILE A 308 9.02 16.37 3.45
CA ILE A 308 9.86 15.49 2.61
C ILE A 308 11.28 15.36 3.17
N PRO A 309 11.99 16.46 3.50
CA PRO A 309 13.34 16.32 4.07
C PRO A 309 13.37 15.54 5.38
N ALA A 310 12.44 15.81 6.29
CA ALA A 310 12.34 15.09 7.57
C ALA A 310 12.11 13.60 7.35
N TYR A 311 11.20 13.25 6.45
CA TYR A 311 10.91 11.86 6.13
C TYR A 311 12.13 11.13 5.57
N TYR A 312 12.78 11.66 4.53
CA TYR A 312 13.90 10.97 3.89
C TYR A 312 15.12 10.83 4.80
N ILE A 313 15.36 11.79 5.69
CA ILE A 313 16.42 11.68 6.71
C ILE A 313 16.10 10.55 7.69
N ILE A 314 14.91 10.54 8.29
CA ILE A 314 14.50 9.53 9.27
C ILE A 314 14.42 8.14 8.64
N ALA A 315 13.73 8.02 7.51
CA ALA A 315 13.55 6.75 6.82
C ALA A 315 14.89 6.15 6.36
N SER A 316 15.79 6.98 5.81
CA SER A 316 17.11 6.52 5.38
C SER A 316 18.00 6.13 6.55
N ALA A 317 17.95 6.86 7.66
CA ALA A 317 18.65 6.50 8.89
C ALA A 317 18.22 5.11 9.40
N GLU A 318 16.91 4.88 9.47
CA GLU A 318 16.36 3.59 9.90
C GLU A 318 16.66 2.47 8.89
N ALA A 319 16.61 2.75 7.59
CA ALA A 319 16.97 1.80 6.54
C ALA A 319 18.42 1.36 6.64
N SER A 320 19.35 2.28 6.88
CA SER A 320 20.78 1.95 7.02
C SER A 320 21.02 0.98 8.17
N SER A 321 20.29 1.13 9.28
CA SER A 321 20.36 0.21 10.42
C SER A 321 19.64 -1.11 10.14
N ASN A 322 18.43 -1.08 9.55
CA ASN A 322 17.67 -2.29 9.29
C ASN A 322 18.31 -3.20 8.23
N LEU A 323 18.95 -2.64 7.21
CA LEU A 323 19.55 -3.41 6.12
C LEU A 323 21.00 -3.84 6.40
N GLU A 324 21.60 -3.45 7.51
CA GLU A 324 22.96 -3.90 7.90
C GLU A 324 23.05 -5.42 8.05
N ARG A 325 21.96 -6.09 8.39
CA ARG A 325 21.89 -7.54 8.56
C ARG A 325 22.10 -8.35 7.28
N PHE A 326 21.95 -7.73 6.12
CA PHE A 326 22.10 -8.38 4.82
C PHE A 326 23.56 -8.30 4.35
N ASP A 327 24.37 -9.20 4.87
CA ASP A 327 25.84 -9.20 4.73
C ASP A 327 26.37 -10.44 3.98
N GLY A 328 25.51 -11.35 3.57
CA GLY A 328 25.86 -12.59 2.87
C GLY A 328 26.36 -13.71 3.76
N VAL A 329 26.28 -13.57 5.09
CA VAL A 329 26.81 -14.60 6.03
C VAL A 329 25.79 -15.64 6.38
N LYS A 330 24.64 -15.24 6.95
CA LYS A 330 23.64 -16.18 7.49
C LYS A 330 22.61 -16.64 6.47
N TYR A 331 22.21 -15.78 5.57
CA TYR A 331 21.18 -16.04 4.57
C TYR A 331 21.27 -15.01 3.44
N GLY A 332 20.56 -15.28 2.33
CA GLY A 332 20.52 -14.40 1.20
C GLY A 332 21.70 -14.60 0.24
N PHE A 333 21.82 -13.67 -0.69
CA PHE A 333 22.88 -13.64 -1.69
C PHE A 333 24.25 -13.38 -1.08
N ARG A 334 25.26 -14.09 -1.56
CA ARG A 334 26.68 -13.85 -1.28
C ARG A 334 27.43 -13.73 -2.60
N ALA A 335 28.33 -12.75 -2.72
CA ALA A 335 29.23 -12.62 -3.86
C ALA A 335 30.03 -13.90 -4.06
N LYS A 336 30.24 -14.30 -5.30
CA LYS A 336 30.94 -15.54 -5.63
C LYS A 336 32.44 -15.43 -5.48
N GLU A 337 32.99 -14.26 -5.76
CA GLU A 337 34.44 -14.00 -5.78
C GLU A 337 34.76 -12.86 -4.83
N TYR A 338 35.59 -13.12 -3.83
CA TYR A 338 36.05 -12.12 -2.85
C TYR A 338 37.36 -12.55 -2.19
N GLU A 339 38.10 -11.57 -1.68
CA GLU A 339 39.36 -11.75 -0.94
C GLU A 339 39.16 -11.37 0.54
N GLY A 340 38.86 -12.36 1.37
CA GLY A 340 38.62 -12.15 2.81
C GLY A 340 37.25 -11.58 3.15
N LEU A 341 36.99 -11.47 4.45
CA LEU A 341 35.67 -11.14 4.99
C LEU A 341 35.16 -9.74 4.60
N HIS A 342 36.03 -8.75 4.69
CA HIS A 342 35.66 -7.37 4.38
C HIS A 342 35.28 -7.18 2.91
N ASP A 343 36.03 -7.78 2.02
CA ASP A 343 35.74 -7.75 0.58
C ASP A 343 34.45 -8.51 0.26
N MET A 344 34.19 -9.60 0.96
CA MET A 344 32.92 -10.35 0.85
C MET A 344 31.72 -9.46 1.18
N TYR A 345 31.77 -8.71 2.29
CA TYR A 345 30.69 -7.78 2.64
C TYR A 345 30.48 -6.69 1.57
N LYS A 346 31.56 -6.07 1.12
CA LYS A 346 31.51 -5.02 0.10
C LYS A 346 30.90 -5.52 -1.21
N LYS A 347 31.42 -6.61 -1.74
CA LYS A 347 30.96 -7.18 -3.01
C LYS A 347 29.53 -7.71 -2.92
N THR A 348 29.16 -8.40 -1.84
CA THR A 348 27.82 -8.89 -1.62
C THR A 348 26.80 -7.74 -1.64
N ARG A 349 27.06 -6.67 -0.92
CA ARG A 349 26.17 -5.51 -0.85
C ARG A 349 26.16 -4.69 -2.14
N THR A 350 27.29 -4.60 -2.82
CA THR A 350 27.39 -3.93 -4.13
C THR A 350 26.60 -4.66 -5.22
N GLU A 351 26.72 -5.99 -5.28
CA GLU A 351 26.05 -6.81 -6.29
C GLU A 351 24.59 -7.12 -5.94
N GLY A 352 24.27 -7.24 -4.64
CA GLY A 352 22.96 -7.67 -4.14
C GLY A 352 21.94 -6.55 -4.04
N PHE A 353 22.35 -5.32 -3.72
CA PHE A 353 21.46 -4.16 -3.65
C PHE A 353 21.44 -3.37 -4.95
N GLY A 354 20.27 -2.85 -5.31
CA GLY A 354 20.09 -1.88 -6.39
C GLY A 354 20.55 -0.46 -6.00
N GLU A 355 20.57 0.43 -6.97
CA GLU A 355 21.12 1.78 -6.80
C GLU A 355 20.34 2.64 -5.80
N GLU A 356 19.01 2.61 -5.84
CA GLU A 356 18.18 3.41 -4.94
C GLU A 356 18.34 2.99 -3.48
N VAL A 357 18.38 1.69 -3.21
CA VAL A 357 18.62 1.15 -1.86
C VAL A 357 20.00 1.55 -1.35
N LYS A 358 21.04 1.43 -2.18
CA LYS A 358 22.40 1.86 -1.83
C LYS A 358 22.44 3.35 -1.52
N ARG A 359 21.77 4.18 -2.31
CA ARG A 359 21.69 5.64 -2.08
C ARG A 359 21.09 5.97 -0.73
N ARG A 360 19.96 5.33 -0.36
CA ARG A 360 19.30 5.56 0.93
C ARG A 360 20.10 5.01 2.11
N ILE A 361 20.77 3.88 1.96
CA ILE A 361 21.69 3.35 2.98
C ILE A 361 22.85 4.34 3.22
N MET A 362 23.44 4.87 2.17
CA MET A 362 24.55 5.84 2.28
C MET A 362 24.08 7.15 2.93
N LEU A 363 22.92 7.68 2.53
CA LEU A 363 22.33 8.86 3.16
C LEU A 363 22.08 8.62 4.65
N GLY A 364 21.50 7.47 5.00
CA GLY A 364 21.22 7.10 6.39
C GLY A 364 22.49 6.99 7.24
N SER A 365 23.51 6.35 6.71
CA SER A 365 24.82 6.24 7.37
C SER A 365 25.46 7.61 7.58
N PHE A 366 25.33 8.51 6.61
CA PHE A 366 25.83 9.88 6.71
C PHE A 366 25.12 10.67 7.82
N VAL A 367 23.81 10.68 7.84
CA VAL A 367 23.03 11.46 8.83
C VAL A 367 23.15 10.93 10.27
N LEU A 368 23.55 9.67 10.43
CA LEU A 368 23.83 9.05 11.74
C LEU A 368 25.29 9.18 12.16
N SER A 369 26.17 9.65 11.28
CA SER A 369 27.61 9.72 11.58
C SER A 369 27.95 10.82 12.56
N SER A 370 29.11 10.65 13.24
CA SER A 370 29.64 11.62 14.19
C SER A 370 29.84 12.99 13.51
N GLY A 371 29.34 14.05 14.13
CA GLY A 371 29.38 15.42 13.60
C GLY A 371 28.16 15.82 12.75
N TYR A 372 27.36 14.86 12.28
CA TYR A 372 26.15 15.13 11.48
C TYR A 372 24.87 14.69 12.16
N TYR A 373 24.94 13.84 13.16
CA TYR A 373 23.81 13.29 13.89
C TYR A 373 22.88 14.38 14.45
N ASP A 374 23.44 15.37 15.15
CA ASP A 374 22.65 16.46 15.72
C ASP A 374 22.08 17.38 14.64
N ALA A 375 22.89 17.69 13.63
CA ALA A 375 22.53 18.63 12.56
C ALA A 375 21.46 18.11 11.62
N TYR A 376 21.39 16.80 11.41
CA TYR A 376 20.45 16.16 10.49
C TYR A 376 19.43 15.27 11.18
N TYR A 377 19.86 14.20 11.84
CA TYR A 377 18.95 13.20 12.40
C TYR A 377 18.11 13.75 13.55
N LEU A 378 18.74 14.35 14.57
CA LEU A 378 18.00 14.95 15.69
C LEU A 378 17.15 16.13 15.25
N LYS A 379 17.63 16.92 14.31
CA LYS A 379 16.86 18.01 13.72
C LYS A 379 15.62 17.49 13.01
N ALA A 380 15.72 16.40 12.26
CA ALA A 380 14.58 15.75 11.61
C ALA A 380 13.59 15.21 12.62
N LEU A 381 14.01 14.59 13.73
CA LEU A 381 13.13 14.15 14.81
C LEU A 381 12.38 15.30 15.48
N ARG A 382 13.06 16.42 15.72
CA ARG A 382 12.42 17.66 16.26
C ARG A 382 11.42 18.24 15.27
N THR A 383 11.74 18.24 13.99
CA THR A 383 10.84 18.66 12.92
C THR A 383 9.61 17.78 12.83
N LYS A 384 9.77 16.47 12.95
CA LYS A 384 8.68 15.50 13.05
C LYS A 384 7.71 15.87 14.18
N ALA A 385 8.22 16.24 15.35
CA ALA A 385 7.39 16.66 16.47
C ALA A 385 6.59 17.96 16.18
N LEU A 386 7.20 18.91 15.44
CA LEU A 386 6.50 20.13 15.01
C LEU A 386 5.40 19.82 13.99
N ILE A 387 5.66 18.95 13.05
CA ILE A 387 4.67 18.48 12.06
C ILE A 387 3.49 17.82 12.79
N LYS A 388 3.77 16.92 13.71
CA LYS A 388 2.73 16.24 14.53
C LYS A 388 1.86 17.26 15.28
N LYS A 389 2.47 18.24 15.91
CA LYS A 389 1.75 19.32 16.62
C LYS A 389 0.79 20.08 15.70
N GLU A 390 1.20 20.36 14.47
CA GLU A 390 0.37 21.06 13.49
C GLU A 390 -0.82 20.20 13.04
N PHE A 391 -0.62 18.90 12.84
CA PHE A 391 -1.73 17.96 12.60
C PHE A 391 -2.69 17.87 13.79
N ASP A 392 -2.17 17.81 15.02
CA ASP A 392 -3.00 17.79 16.23
C ASP A 392 -3.89 19.02 16.34
N GLN A 393 -3.35 20.20 15.99
CA GLN A 393 -4.13 21.44 15.93
C GLN A 393 -5.22 21.39 14.86
N ALA A 394 -4.91 20.84 13.67
CA ALA A 394 -5.89 20.68 12.60
C ALA A 394 -7.02 19.72 13.02
N PHE A 395 -6.70 18.60 13.65
CA PHE A 395 -7.70 17.63 14.10
C PHE A 395 -8.50 18.08 15.34
N SER A 396 -8.09 19.14 16.02
CA SER A 396 -8.95 19.78 17.02
C SER A 396 -10.15 20.49 16.38
N LYS A 397 -10.09 20.78 15.08
CA LYS A 397 -11.12 21.51 14.33
C LYS A 397 -11.80 20.64 13.26
N TYR A 398 -11.07 19.74 12.62
CA TYR A 398 -11.56 18.93 11.51
C TYR A 398 -11.61 17.44 11.86
N ASP A 399 -12.62 16.76 11.31
CA ASP A 399 -12.75 15.29 11.43
C ASP A 399 -11.80 14.54 10.49
N VAL A 400 -11.60 15.08 9.29
CA VAL A 400 -10.77 14.53 8.22
C VAL A 400 -10.05 15.67 7.49
N LEU A 401 -8.80 15.40 7.10
CA LEU A 401 -8.07 16.29 6.19
C LEU A 401 -8.05 15.68 4.79
N LEU A 402 -8.08 16.53 3.78
CA LEU A 402 -8.12 16.14 2.38
C LEU A 402 -6.87 16.64 1.65
N ALA A 403 -6.33 15.76 0.80
CA ALA A 403 -5.21 16.08 -0.07
C ALA A 403 -5.34 15.27 -1.37
N PRO A 404 -4.73 15.70 -2.48
CA PRO A 404 -4.46 14.77 -3.57
C PRO A 404 -3.59 13.62 -3.06
N ALA A 405 -3.71 12.44 -3.66
CA ALA A 405 -2.83 11.32 -3.29
C ALA A 405 -1.44 11.45 -3.93
N SER A 406 -1.36 12.13 -5.06
CA SER A 406 -0.13 12.47 -5.77
C SER A 406 -0.31 13.79 -6.53
N PRO A 407 0.77 14.56 -6.77
CA PRO A 407 0.68 15.80 -7.54
C PRO A 407 0.37 15.58 -9.03
N PHE A 408 0.50 14.35 -9.54
CA PHE A 408 0.32 14.00 -10.94
C PHE A 408 -0.30 12.60 -11.09
N THR A 409 -0.69 12.25 -12.30
CA THR A 409 -1.06 10.89 -12.68
C THR A 409 0.19 10.05 -12.93
N ALA A 410 0.03 8.74 -13.11
CA ALA A 410 1.15 7.83 -13.30
C ALA A 410 2.09 8.30 -14.44
N PRO A 411 3.39 8.50 -14.16
CA PRO A 411 4.36 8.81 -15.20
C PRO A 411 4.59 7.62 -16.12
N LYS A 412 5.19 7.88 -17.30
CA LYS A 412 5.63 6.81 -18.18
C LYS A 412 6.79 6.03 -17.60
N LEU A 413 6.89 4.77 -17.97
CA LEU A 413 8.04 3.92 -17.64
C LEU A 413 9.35 4.62 -18.03
N GLY A 414 10.33 4.61 -17.11
CA GLY A 414 11.65 5.18 -17.28
C GLY A 414 11.77 6.69 -16.98
N GLU A 415 10.67 7.43 -16.86
CA GLU A 415 10.72 8.89 -16.61
C GLU A 415 11.27 9.21 -15.21
N SER A 416 10.75 8.56 -14.17
CA SER A 416 11.12 8.83 -12.78
C SER A 416 12.54 8.40 -12.44
N LEU A 417 13.08 7.41 -13.12
CA LEU A 417 14.45 6.92 -12.90
C LEU A 417 15.53 7.92 -13.34
N LYS A 418 15.19 8.87 -14.19
CA LYS A 418 16.12 9.91 -14.67
C LYS A 418 16.36 11.01 -13.66
N ASP A 419 15.43 11.22 -12.74
CA ASP A 419 15.50 12.27 -11.73
C ASP A 419 14.93 11.78 -10.38
N PRO A 420 15.80 11.26 -9.49
CA PRO A 420 15.39 10.81 -8.16
C PRO A 420 14.76 11.91 -7.30
N LEU A 421 15.16 13.17 -7.47
CA LEU A 421 14.58 14.28 -6.73
C LEU A 421 13.12 14.53 -7.14
N ALA A 422 12.82 14.46 -8.43
CA ALA A 422 11.44 14.56 -8.92
C ALA A 422 10.57 13.42 -8.38
N MET A 423 11.13 12.20 -8.29
CA MET A 423 10.47 11.06 -7.65
C MET A 423 10.12 11.36 -6.18
N TYR A 424 11.04 11.91 -5.42
CA TYR A 424 10.83 12.25 -4.00
C TYR A 424 9.77 13.34 -3.83
N LEU A 425 9.72 14.33 -4.70
CA LEU A 425 8.71 15.40 -4.66
C LEU A 425 7.28 14.87 -4.89
N GLY A 426 7.12 13.71 -5.52
CA GLY A 426 5.85 13.01 -5.67
C GLY A 426 5.21 12.57 -4.35
N ASP A 427 5.98 12.48 -3.29
CA ASP A 427 5.53 12.02 -1.96
C ASP A 427 5.07 13.17 -1.03
N ILE A 428 4.93 14.38 -1.54
CA ILE A 428 4.65 15.59 -0.74
C ILE A 428 3.37 15.48 0.09
N TYR A 429 2.36 14.76 -0.39
CA TYR A 429 1.08 14.62 0.32
C TYR A 429 0.99 13.43 1.26
N THR A 430 1.92 12.50 1.16
CA THR A 430 1.80 11.19 1.81
C THR A 430 2.73 10.97 2.98
N VAL A 431 3.96 11.50 2.93
CA VAL A 431 5.01 11.21 3.92
C VAL A 431 4.70 11.68 5.33
N ALA A 432 4.01 12.82 5.48
CA ALA A 432 3.67 13.36 6.79
C ALA A 432 2.69 12.46 7.56
N VAL A 433 1.83 11.76 6.86
CA VAL A 433 0.89 10.78 7.44
C VAL A 433 1.64 9.69 8.18
N ASN A 434 2.73 9.18 7.58
CA ASN A 434 3.60 8.18 8.22
C ASN A 434 4.42 8.79 9.37
N LEU A 435 5.02 9.96 9.17
CA LEU A 435 5.78 10.65 10.22
C LEU A 435 4.96 10.84 11.49
N CYS A 436 3.69 11.14 11.36
CA CYS A 436 2.78 11.39 12.48
C CYS A 436 2.00 10.15 12.94
N GLY A 437 2.21 8.99 12.33
CA GLY A 437 1.53 7.75 12.67
C GLY A 437 0.04 7.74 12.36
N LEU A 438 -0.42 8.65 11.49
CA LEU A 438 -1.84 8.85 11.16
C LEU A 438 -2.37 7.80 10.19
N PRO A 439 -3.68 7.51 10.20
CA PRO A 439 -4.30 6.72 9.14
C PRO A 439 -4.59 7.58 7.91
N GLY A 440 -4.50 6.96 6.74
CA GLY A 440 -4.85 7.61 5.48
C GLY A 440 -5.41 6.61 4.47
N ILE A 441 -6.45 7.00 3.76
CA ILE A 441 -7.08 6.21 2.71
C ILE A 441 -7.04 6.96 1.38
N THR A 442 -6.78 6.22 0.31
CA THR A 442 -6.91 6.73 -1.06
C THR A 442 -8.09 6.08 -1.74
N VAL A 443 -8.92 6.90 -2.38
CA VAL A 443 -10.00 6.44 -3.24
C VAL A 443 -9.91 7.12 -4.62
N PRO A 444 -10.28 6.44 -5.71
CA PRO A 444 -10.34 7.05 -7.03
C PRO A 444 -11.35 8.20 -7.05
N CYS A 445 -11.00 9.33 -7.67
CA CYS A 445 -11.88 10.50 -7.75
C CYS A 445 -12.01 11.09 -9.16
N GLY A 446 -11.26 10.59 -10.13
CA GLY A 446 -11.34 11.08 -11.51
C GLY A 446 -10.30 10.44 -12.41
N LYS A 447 -10.23 10.90 -13.63
CA LYS A 447 -9.26 10.49 -14.64
C LYS A 447 -8.76 11.73 -15.39
N ASP A 448 -7.51 11.68 -15.84
CA ASP A 448 -6.98 12.71 -16.74
C ASP A 448 -7.47 12.52 -18.17
N ALA A 449 -7.07 13.42 -19.07
CA ALA A 449 -7.46 13.36 -20.48
C ALA A 449 -6.98 12.08 -21.19
N ALA A 450 -5.90 11.47 -20.71
CA ALA A 450 -5.38 10.19 -21.21
C ALA A 450 -6.08 8.97 -20.59
N GLY A 451 -7.02 9.16 -19.68
CA GLY A 451 -7.76 8.10 -19.00
C GLY A 451 -7.04 7.49 -17.80
N LEU A 452 -5.93 8.09 -17.35
CA LEU A 452 -5.21 7.62 -16.15
C LEU A 452 -5.91 8.06 -14.87
N PRO A 453 -6.03 7.17 -13.88
CA PRO A 453 -6.71 7.47 -12.62
C PRO A 453 -6.09 8.59 -11.81
N ILE A 454 -6.94 9.32 -11.12
CA ILE A 454 -6.61 10.32 -10.12
C ILE A 454 -7.27 9.90 -8.80
N GLY A 455 -6.51 9.95 -7.70
CA GLY A 455 -7.00 9.62 -6.37
C GLY A 455 -7.03 10.81 -5.43
N ILE A 456 -8.02 10.83 -4.53
CA ILE A 456 -8.04 11.70 -3.37
C ILE A 456 -7.56 10.94 -2.15
N GLN A 457 -6.77 11.60 -1.30
CA GLN A 457 -6.35 11.08 -0.01
C GLN A 457 -7.19 11.73 1.10
N MET A 458 -7.73 10.90 1.99
CA MET A 458 -8.37 11.33 3.23
C MET A 458 -7.49 10.91 4.40
N ILE A 459 -7.19 11.88 5.27
CA ILE A 459 -6.28 11.70 6.42
C ILE A 459 -7.09 11.86 7.69
N GLY A 460 -7.00 10.90 8.61
CA GLY A 460 -7.65 10.94 9.91
C GLY A 460 -6.65 11.17 11.04
N ASP A 461 -7.17 11.54 12.20
CA ASP A 461 -6.41 11.52 13.45
C ASP A 461 -6.09 10.07 13.85
N CYS A 462 -5.10 9.87 14.70
CA CYS A 462 -4.76 8.55 15.22
C CYS A 462 -6.00 7.84 15.78
N PHE A 463 -6.16 6.58 15.41
CA PHE A 463 -7.29 5.72 15.82
C PHE A 463 -8.66 6.13 15.28
N LYS A 464 -8.72 7.02 14.32
CA LYS A 464 -9.96 7.52 13.69
C LYS A 464 -10.19 6.96 12.28
N GLU A 465 -9.79 5.72 12.03
CA GLU A 465 -10.07 5.04 10.76
C GLU A 465 -11.56 5.03 10.45
N ASN A 466 -12.43 4.96 11.47
CA ASN A 466 -13.87 4.99 11.29
C ASN A 466 -14.37 6.28 10.63
N ASN A 467 -13.75 7.43 10.92
CA ASN A 467 -14.03 8.68 10.21
C ASN A 467 -13.66 8.59 8.73
N LEU A 468 -12.53 7.94 8.43
CA LEU A 468 -12.07 7.74 7.04
C LEU A 468 -13.01 6.81 6.27
N PHE A 469 -13.37 5.70 6.85
CA PHE A 469 -14.29 4.75 6.21
C PHE A 469 -15.65 5.35 5.97
N ARG A 470 -16.17 6.11 6.93
CA ARG A 470 -17.41 6.86 6.81
C ARG A 470 -17.36 7.85 5.65
N ALA A 471 -16.35 8.72 5.63
CA ALA A 471 -16.20 9.75 4.60
C ALA A 471 -15.95 9.15 3.22
N ALA A 472 -15.03 8.18 3.13
CA ALA A 472 -14.65 7.55 1.88
C ALA A 472 -15.79 6.72 1.27
N HIS A 473 -16.51 5.97 2.08
CA HIS A 473 -17.67 5.18 1.63
C HIS A 473 -18.80 6.08 1.11
N ALA A 474 -19.14 7.13 1.84
CA ALA A 474 -20.17 8.08 1.42
C ALA A 474 -19.78 8.77 0.10
N TYR A 475 -18.53 9.20 -0.02
CA TYR A 475 -18.04 9.79 -1.27
C TYR A 475 -18.04 8.80 -2.43
N GLU A 476 -17.57 7.58 -2.22
CA GLU A 476 -17.54 6.52 -3.24
C GLU A 476 -18.92 6.25 -3.80
N LYS A 477 -19.93 6.21 -2.95
CA LYS A 477 -21.33 6.03 -3.34
C LYS A 477 -21.83 7.22 -4.19
N LYS A 478 -21.49 8.45 -3.82
CA LYS A 478 -21.81 9.66 -4.59
C LYS A 478 -21.11 9.69 -5.94
N ARG A 479 -19.82 9.29 -5.98
CA ARG A 479 -19.04 9.21 -7.22
C ARG A 479 -19.64 8.20 -8.20
N GLY A 480 -20.14 7.07 -7.71
CA GLY A 480 -20.62 5.95 -8.52
C GLY A 480 -19.50 5.06 -9.06
N ASP A 481 -19.82 4.29 -10.09
CA ASP A 481 -18.88 3.36 -10.71
C ASP A 481 -17.69 4.11 -11.33
N PHE A 482 -16.48 3.68 -10.97
CA PHE A 482 -15.25 4.24 -11.52
C PHE A 482 -14.81 3.54 -12.82
N GLY A 483 -15.34 2.36 -13.10
CA GLY A 483 -14.89 1.49 -14.17
C GLY A 483 -13.70 0.62 -13.75
N THR A 484 -13.33 -0.29 -14.63
CA THR A 484 -12.22 -1.23 -14.45
C THR A 484 -11.18 -1.07 -15.53
N ALA A 485 -9.91 -1.35 -15.19
CA ALA A 485 -8.83 -1.41 -16.16
C ALA A 485 -8.98 -2.68 -17.02
N MET A 486 -8.53 -2.63 -18.27
CA MET A 486 -8.49 -3.77 -19.20
C MET A 486 -9.84 -4.44 -19.45
N GLU A 487 -10.97 -3.71 -19.35
CA GLU A 487 -12.27 -4.19 -19.81
C GLU A 487 -12.31 -4.24 -21.35
N GLY A 488 -12.66 -5.41 -21.89
CA GLY A 488 -12.81 -5.65 -23.31
C GLY A 488 -11.48 -5.64 -24.05
N GLY A 489 -10.93 -6.81 -24.29
CA GLY A 489 -9.68 -7.01 -25.01
C GLY A 489 -9.50 -6.03 -26.15
N GLU A 490 -8.29 -5.46 -26.24
CA GLU A 490 -7.85 -4.53 -27.26
C GLU A 490 -8.30 -3.06 -27.11
N LYS A 491 -7.66 -2.35 -26.17
CA LYS A 491 -7.18 -0.99 -26.44
C LYS A 491 -5.76 -0.90 -25.87
N ALA A 492 -4.83 -1.35 -26.68
CA ALA A 492 -3.42 -1.02 -26.52
C ALA A 492 -3.18 0.37 -27.05
#